data_7e5cbed3dd051980f395471089ac51fa
#
_entry.id   7e5cbed3dd051980f395471089ac51fa
#
_cell.length_a   1.000
_cell.length_b   1.000
_cell.length_c   1.000
_cell.angle_alpha   90.00
_cell.angle_beta   90.00
_cell.angle_gamma   90.00
#
_symmetry.space_group_name_H-M   'P 1'
#
loop_
_entity.id
_entity.type
_entity.pdbx_description
1 polymer ?
#
loop_
_entity_poly.entity_id
_entity_poly.type
_entity_poly.pdbx_seq_one_letter_code
_entity_poly.pdbx_strand_id
1 'polypeptide(L)'
;MRKTESQKIALCGVLGSVVLLLLGSALQIGTYAAPMLAAFLQIPVLEEYGGKYALLLYITVSILAVLLVPETELALFYVLVMGYYPVLRTALQRVKNTLLRWIAKFAVFNAGTALLYLVLFALLGPAVLNELLEDGVGMAALLLAMGNLSFWLCDRALLNLTRYYHVALQPKLKKKFF
;
A
#
# COMPACT_ATOMS: atom_id res chain seq x y z
N MET A 1 12.57 18.63 -19.11
CA MET A 1 13.31 17.55 -19.82
C MET A 1 12.63 16.21 -19.53
N ARG A 2 12.43 15.34 -20.55
CA ARG A 2 11.98 13.97 -20.32
C ARG A 2 13.11 13.19 -19.67
N LYS A 3 12.92 12.69 -18.43
CA LYS A 3 13.87 11.76 -17.81
C LYS A 3 14.00 10.53 -18.70
N THR A 4 15.25 10.05 -18.88
CA THR A 4 15.53 8.87 -19.69
C THR A 4 14.90 7.63 -19.08
N GLU A 5 14.54 6.62 -19.89
CA GLU A 5 13.95 5.35 -19.41
C GLU A 5 14.86 4.70 -18.34
N SER A 6 16.19 4.77 -18.51
CA SER A 6 17.15 4.27 -17.52
C SER A 6 17.01 4.94 -16.15
N GLN A 7 16.77 6.25 -16.09
CA GLN A 7 16.56 6.97 -14.83
C GLN A 7 15.26 6.56 -14.12
N LYS A 8 14.21 6.28 -14.89
CA LYS A 8 12.93 5.81 -14.35
C LYS A 8 13.09 4.42 -13.74
N ILE A 9 13.74 3.50 -14.46
CA ILE A 9 14.01 2.14 -14.01
C ILE A 9 14.91 2.15 -12.76
N ALA A 10 15.97 2.97 -12.75
CA ALA A 10 16.85 3.10 -11.60
C ALA A 10 16.11 3.58 -10.34
N LEU A 11 15.25 4.59 -10.46
CA LEU A 11 14.45 5.06 -9.32
C LEU A 11 13.47 3.99 -8.83
N CYS A 12 12.78 3.30 -9.74
CA CYS A 12 11.91 2.18 -9.39
C CYS A 12 12.69 1.05 -8.68
N GLY A 13 13.89 0.74 -9.14
CA GLY A 13 14.76 -0.25 -8.51
C GLY A 13 15.15 0.12 -7.07
N VAL A 14 15.63 1.36 -6.87
CA VAL A 14 16.00 1.85 -5.53
C VAL A 14 14.80 1.88 -4.59
N LEU A 15 13.67 2.44 -5.02
CA LEU A 15 12.46 2.49 -4.19
C LEU A 15 11.90 1.10 -3.92
N GLY A 16 11.92 0.21 -4.91
CA GLY A 16 11.51 -1.18 -4.74
C GLY A 16 12.36 -1.92 -3.71
N SER A 17 13.68 -1.73 -3.74
CA SER A 17 14.57 -2.32 -2.73
C SER A 17 14.29 -1.78 -1.33
N VAL A 18 14.04 -0.48 -1.18
CA VAL A 18 13.67 0.12 0.11
C VAL A 18 12.33 -0.43 0.61
N VAL A 19 11.35 -0.60 -0.27
CA VAL A 19 10.05 -1.21 0.08
C VAL A 19 10.25 -2.65 0.56
N LEU A 20 11.05 -3.45 -0.14
CA LEU A 20 11.32 -4.85 0.25
C LEU A 20 12.08 -4.93 1.59
N LEU A 21 13.08 -4.07 1.80
CA LEU A 21 13.79 -3.99 3.08
C LEU A 21 12.84 -3.60 4.22
N LEU A 22 11.88 -2.71 3.96
CA LEU A 22 10.91 -2.26 4.93
C LEU A 22 9.90 -3.38 5.27
N LEU A 23 9.46 -4.15 4.27
CA LEU A 23 8.60 -5.31 4.48
C LEU A 23 9.33 -6.48 5.12
N GLY A 24 10.59 -6.72 4.76
CA GLY A 24 11.40 -7.82 5.28
C GLY A 24 12.11 -7.50 6.58
N SER A 25 12.26 -6.21 6.93
CA SER A 25 12.79 -5.83 8.24
C SER A 25 11.73 -6.19 9.29
N ALA A 26 12.06 -7.10 10.17
CA ALA A 26 11.30 -7.39 11.39
C ALA A 26 11.30 -6.18 12.36
N LEU A 27 11.11 -4.96 11.84
CA LEU A 27 10.82 -3.79 12.63
C LEU A 27 9.45 -4.02 13.25
N GLN A 28 9.45 -4.58 14.43
CA GLN A 28 8.29 -4.87 15.29
C GLN A 28 7.46 -3.63 15.66
N ILE A 29 7.60 -2.55 14.89
CA ILE A 29 6.89 -1.29 15.07
C ILE A 29 5.54 -1.39 14.33
N GLY A 30 4.73 -2.35 14.74
CA GLY A 30 3.39 -2.57 14.20
C GLY A 30 3.40 -3.29 12.84
N THR A 31 3.02 -4.55 12.84
CA THR A 31 3.01 -5.46 11.68
C THR A 31 2.37 -4.83 10.44
N TYR A 32 1.30 -4.07 10.59
CA TYR A 32 0.59 -3.43 9.47
C TYR A 32 1.11 -2.05 9.08
N ALA A 33 2.00 -1.43 9.86
CA ALA A 33 2.58 -0.13 9.52
C ALA A 33 3.57 -0.22 8.36
N ALA A 34 4.33 -1.31 8.25
CA ALA A 34 5.31 -1.51 7.19
C ALA A 34 4.69 -1.51 5.78
N PRO A 35 3.61 -2.25 5.47
CA PRO A 35 2.91 -2.17 4.19
C PRO A 35 2.32 -0.78 3.89
N MET A 36 1.85 -0.06 4.91
CA MET A 36 1.35 1.30 4.74
C MET A 36 2.47 2.27 4.34
N LEU A 37 3.62 2.19 5.02
CA LEU A 37 4.80 2.97 4.68
C LEU A 37 5.35 2.61 3.29
N ALA A 38 5.34 1.31 2.96
CA ALA A 38 5.70 0.82 1.63
C ALA A 38 4.83 1.42 0.52
N ALA A 39 3.52 1.56 0.76
CA ALA A 39 2.61 2.23 -0.16
C ALA A 39 2.97 3.72 -0.34
N PHE A 40 3.42 4.41 0.72
CA PHE A 40 3.84 5.82 0.63
C PHE A 40 5.08 6.02 -0.23
N LEU A 41 6.01 5.06 -0.24
CA LEU A 41 7.21 5.12 -1.07
C LEU A 41 6.92 5.05 -2.58
N GLN A 42 5.73 4.65 -2.98
CA GLN A 42 5.32 4.66 -4.39
C GLN A 42 4.92 6.07 -4.89
N ILE A 43 4.62 7.03 -4.00
CA ILE A 43 4.18 8.37 -4.38
C ILE A 43 5.16 9.07 -5.33
N PRO A 44 6.47 9.10 -5.10
CA PRO A 44 7.42 9.73 -6.03
C PRO A 44 7.35 9.14 -7.44
N VAL A 45 7.20 7.83 -7.56
CA VAL A 45 7.08 7.16 -8.88
C VAL A 45 5.76 7.51 -9.54
N LEU A 46 4.67 7.50 -8.78
CA LEU A 46 3.33 7.83 -9.25
C LEU A 46 3.24 9.27 -9.79
N GLU A 47 3.84 10.22 -9.06
CA GLU A 47 3.76 11.65 -9.39
C GLU A 47 4.75 12.06 -10.51
N GLU A 48 5.93 11.42 -10.58
CA GLU A 48 6.95 11.75 -11.57
C GLU A 48 6.76 10.99 -12.90
N TYR A 49 6.35 9.73 -12.84
CA TYR A 49 6.31 8.83 -13.99
C TYR A 49 4.91 8.32 -14.34
N GLY A 50 3.94 8.57 -13.47
CA GLY A 50 2.53 8.21 -13.66
C GLY A 50 2.18 6.78 -13.26
N GLY A 51 0.89 6.46 -13.35
CA GLY A 51 0.31 5.23 -12.83
C GLY A 51 0.87 3.94 -13.44
N LYS A 52 1.32 3.95 -14.70
CA LYS A 52 1.91 2.77 -15.35
C LYS A 52 3.18 2.29 -14.63
N TYR A 53 4.10 3.20 -14.34
CA TYR A 53 5.35 2.86 -13.65
C TYR A 53 5.13 2.53 -12.19
N ALA A 54 4.19 3.21 -11.51
CA ALA A 54 3.80 2.88 -10.15
C ALA A 54 3.17 1.48 -10.08
N LEU A 55 2.36 1.09 -11.04
CA LEU A 55 1.77 -0.25 -11.13
C LEU A 55 2.85 -1.32 -11.40
N LEU A 56 3.80 -1.05 -12.30
CA LEU A 56 4.94 -1.95 -12.53
C LEU A 56 5.77 -2.15 -11.26
N LEU A 57 6.08 -1.05 -10.56
CA LEU A 57 6.77 -1.12 -9.27
C LEU A 57 5.99 -1.98 -8.27
N TYR A 58 4.68 -1.75 -8.14
CA TYR A 58 3.83 -2.56 -7.28
C TYR A 58 3.89 -4.05 -7.63
N ILE A 59 3.71 -4.41 -8.91
CA ILE A 59 3.73 -5.82 -9.35
C ILE A 59 5.08 -6.46 -9.05
N THR A 60 6.19 -5.79 -9.37
CA THR A 60 7.54 -6.30 -9.11
C THR A 60 7.78 -6.51 -7.62
N VAL A 61 7.44 -5.52 -6.80
CA VAL A 61 7.59 -5.63 -5.34
C VAL A 61 6.68 -6.70 -4.76
N SER A 62 5.45 -6.85 -5.27
CA SER A 62 4.51 -7.87 -4.83
C SER A 62 5.04 -9.29 -5.05
N ILE A 63 5.60 -9.56 -6.24
CA ILE A 63 6.21 -10.87 -6.53
C ILE A 63 7.40 -11.14 -5.59
N LEU A 64 8.27 -10.15 -5.43
CA LEU A 64 9.44 -10.28 -4.56
C LEU A 64 9.05 -10.37 -3.08
N ALA A 65 8.02 -9.64 -2.64
CA ALA A 65 7.53 -9.71 -1.26
C ALA A 65 7.04 -11.11 -0.91
N VAL A 66 6.24 -11.73 -1.77
CA VAL A 66 5.74 -13.11 -1.55
C VAL A 66 6.88 -14.12 -1.50
N LEU A 67 7.98 -13.88 -2.23
CA LEU A 67 9.13 -14.81 -2.29
C LEU A 67 10.14 -14.59 -1.15
N LEU A 68 10.33 -13.36 -0.69
CA LEU A 68 11.45 -12.97 0.17
C LEU A 68 11.03 -12.59 1.59
N VAL A 69 9.79 -12.15 1.80
CA VAL A 69 9.32 -11.73 3.13
C VAL A 69 8.92 -12.97 3.93
N PRO A 70 9.51 -13.20 5.12
CA PRO A 70 9.23 -14.39 5.92
C PRO A 70 7.79 -14.45 6.42
N GLU A 71 7.20 -13.28 6.72
CA GLU A 71 5.83 -13.16 7.21
C GLU A 71 4.85 -13.11 6.04
N THR A 72 4.24 -14.24 5.75
CA THR A 72 3.27 -14.40 4.64
C THR A 72 2.09 -13.44 4.77
N GLU A 73 1.58 -13.21 5.97
CA GLU A 73 0.48 -12.29 6.22
C GLU A 73 0.84 -10.85 5.81
N LEU A 74 2.03 -10.40 6.20
CA LEU A 74 2.53 -9.06 5.88
C LEU A 74 2.70 -8.86 4.37
N ALA A 75 3.29 -9.86 3.68
CA ALA A 75 3.45 -9.84 2.24
C ALA A 75 2.10 -9.79 1.53
N LEU A 76 1.16 -10.64 1.94
CA LEU A 76 -0.20 -10.69 1.38
C LEU A 76 -0.99 -9.41 1.69
N PHE A 77 -0.84 -8.82 2.87
CA PHE A 77 -1.49 -7.55 3.20
C PHE A 77 -0.99 -6.42 2.27
N TYR A 78 0.31 -6.37 1.99
CA TYR A 78 0.83 -5.44 1.00
C TYR A 78 0.22 -5.70 -0.38
N VAL A 79 0.26 -6.96 -0.85
CA VAL A 79 -0.21 -7.35 -2.18
C VAL A 79 -1.71 -7.09 -2.36
N LEU A 80 -2.53 -7.51 -1.40
CA LEU A 80 -3.99 -7.56 -1.57
C LEU A 80 -4.72 -6.30 -1.07
N VAL A 81 -4.08 -5.50 -0.20
CA VAL A 81 -4.75 -4.37 0.46
C VAL A 81 -4.09 -3.04 0.16
N MET A 82 -2.78 -2.90 0.41
CA MET A 82 -2.13 -1.57 0.44
C MET A 82 -1.31 -1.24 -0.79
N GLY A 83 -0.65 -2.21 -1.43
CA GLY A 83 0.36 -1.93 -2.46
C GLY A 83 -0.19 -1.27 -3.73
N TYR A 84 -1.36 -1.63 -4.19
CA TYR A 84 -1.99 -1.04 -5.38
C TYR A 84 -2.79 0.24 -5.06
N TYR A 85 -3.05 0.49 -3.77
CA TYR A 85 -3.97 1.55 -3.34
C TYR A 85 -3.56 2.97 -3.79
N PRO A 86 -2.28 3.39 -3.78
CA PRO A 86 -1.89 4.71 -4.27
C PRO A 86 -2.29 4.95 -5.73
N VAL A 87 -2.15 3.94 -6.59
CA VAL A 87 -2.53 4.00 -8.00
C VAL A 87 -4.05 4.04 -8.14
N LEU A 88 -4.76 3.13 -7.45
CA LEU A 88 -6.22 3.07 -7.46
C LEU A 88 -6.84 4.38 -6.96
N ARG A 89 -6.26 4.97 -5.92
CA ARG A 89 -6.72 6.23 -5.36
C ARG A 89 -6.75 7.35 -6.39
N THR A 90 -5.76 7.46 -7.27
CA THR A 90 -5.75 8.48 -8.33
C THR A 90 -6.89 8.27 -9.33
N ALA A 91 -7.23 7.01 -9.63
CA ALA A 91 -8.39 6.70 -10.46
C ALA A 91 -9.71 7.05 -9.76
N LEU A 92 -9.84 6.72 -8.47
CA LEU A 92 -11.03 7.02 -7.67
C LEU A 92 -11.25 8.54 -7.47
N GLN A 93 -10.19 9.35 -7.48
CA GLN A 93 -10.32 10.81 -7.41
C GLN A 93 -11.07 11.43 -8.61
N ARG A 94 -11.16 10.72 -9.73
CA ARG A 94 -11.92 11.16 -10.90
C ARG A 94 -13.44 11.07 -10.71
N VAL A 95 -13.89 10.32 -9.69
CA VAL A 95 -15.31 10.21 -9.34
C VAL A 95 -15.78 11.52 -8.72
N LYS A 96 -16.72 12.21 -9.38
CA LYS A 96 -17.22 13.54 -8.98
C LYS A 96 -17.99 13.49 -7.64
N ASN A 97 -18.76 12.43 -7.41
CA ASN A 97 -19.55 12.28 -6.20
C ASN A 97 -18.65 11.85 -5.02
N THR A 98 -18.56 12.71 -4.02
CA THR A 98 -17.72 12.50 -2.84
C THR A 98 -18.16 11.29 -2.02
N LEU A 99 -19.47 11.08 -1.88
CA LEU A 99 -20.01 9.94 -1.13
C LEU A 99 -19.68 8.62 -1.83
N LEU A 100 -19.92 8.54 -3.14
CA LEU A 100 -19.62 7.35 -3.95
C LEU A 100 -18.10 7.03 -3.91
N ARG A 101 -17.26 8.07 -3.95
CA ARG A 101 -15.82 7.91 -3.84
C ARG A 101 -15.40 7.31 -2.49
N TRP A 102 -15.99 7.73 -1.38
CA TRP A 102 -15.72 7.17 -0.07
C TRP A 102 -16.21 5.73 0.05
N ILE A 103 -17.44 5.47 -0.41
CA ILE A 103 -17.99 4.10 -0.43
C ILE A 103 -17.07 3.18 -1.24
N ALA A 104 -16.63 3.59 -2.43
CA ALA A 104 -15.72 2.79 -3.26
C ALA A 104 -14.38 2.51 -2.57
N LYS A 105 -13.79 3.49 -1.87
CA LYS A 105 -12.54 3.30 -1.13
C LYS A 105 -12.68 2.26 -0.01
N PHE A 106 -13.73 2.38 0.82
CA PHE A 106 -13.98 1.43 1.89
C PHE A 106 -14.37 0.05 1.34
N ALA A 107 -15.14 -0.01 0.26
CA ALA A 107 -15.48 -1.27 -0.39
C ALA A 107 -14.23 -2.01 -0.89
N VAL A 108 -13.30 -1.31 -1.54
CA VAL A 108 -12.05 -1.90 -1.99
C VAL A 108 -11.19 -2.37 -0.82
N PHE A 109 -11.06 -1.59 0.23
CA PHE A 109 -10.32 -1.97 1.42
C PHE A 109 -10.89 -3.23 2.09
N ASN A 110 -12.19 -3.24 2.34
CA ASN A 110 -12.85 -4.40 2.98
C ASN A 110 -12.85 -5.63 2.08
N ALA A 111 -13.01 -5.47 0.75
CA ALA A 111 -12.89 -6.58 -0.20
C ALA A 111 -11.46 -7.15 -0.23
N GLY A 112 -10.44 -6.28 -0.22
CA GLY A 112 -9.04 -6.69 -0.12
C GLY A 112 -8.73 -7.44 1.17
N THR A 113 -9.25 -6.95 2.29
CA THR A 113 -9.12 -7.60 3.61
C THR A 113 -9.83 -8.96 3.64
N ALA A 114 -11.05 -9.04 3.11
CA ALA A 114 -11.77 -10.32 3.00
C ALA A 114 -11.01 -11.32 2.13
N LEU A 115 -10.47 -10.87 1.00
CA LEU A 115 -9.65 -11.70 0.12
C LEU A 115 -8.36 -12.15 0.81
N LEU A 116 -7.73 -11.29 1.60
CA LEU A 116 -6.55 -11.63 2.40
C LEU A 116 -6.84 -12.80 3.34
N TYR A 117 -7.89 -12.69 4.16
CA TYR A 117 -8.26 -13.77 5.09
C TYR A 117 -8.68 -15.05 4.37
N LEU A 118 -9.34 -14.93 3.21
CA LEU A 118 -9.68 -16.10 2.39
C LEU A 118 -8.42 -16.82 1.87
N VAL A 119 -7.43 -16.08 1.41
CA VAL A 119 -6.15 -16.65 0.96
C VAL A 119 -5.37 -17.25 2.12
N LEU A 120 -5.33 -16.56 3.27
CA LEU A 120 -4.67 -17.08 4.48
C LEU A 120 -5.36 -18.37 4.96
N PHE A 121 -6.70 -18.42 4.94
CA PHE A 121 -7.45 -19.64 5.26
C PHE A 121 -7.10 -20.79 4.30
N ALA A 122 -6.97 -20.50 3.01
CA ALA A 122 -6.61 -21.51 2.02
C ALA A 122 -5.17 -22.04 2.20
N LEU A 123 -4.25 -21.19 2.67
CA LEU A 123 -2.83 -21.54 2.86
C LEU A 123 -2.55 -22.18 4.24
N LEU A 124 -3.13 -21.65 5.30
CA LEU A 124 -2.82 -22.00 6.69
C LEU A 124 -3.96 -22.83 7.35
N GLY A 125 -5.08 -22.97 6.66
CA GLY A 125 -6.21 -23.75 7.13
C GLY A 125 -7.06 -23.04 8.20
N PRO A 126 -7.87 -23.82 8.97
CA PRO A 126 -8.83 -23.28 9.94
C PRO A 126 -8.19 -22.50 11.11
N ALA A 127 -6.90 -22.67 11.35
CA ALA A 127 -6.20 -21.99 12.43
C ALA A 127 -6.36 -20.46 12.36
N VAL A 128 -6.34 -19.89 11.17
CA VAL A 128 -6.51 -18.44 10.94
C VAL A 128 -7.86 -17.92 11.44
N LEU A 129 -8.94 -18.68 11.17
CA LEU A 129 -10.27 -18.30 11.64
C LEU A 129 -10.42 -18.51 13.15
N ASN A 130 -9.81 -19.56 13.69
CA ASN A 130 -9.84 -19.82 15.11
C ASN A 130 -9.12 -18.69 15.88
N GLU A 131 -7.93 -18.27 15.40
CA GLU A 131 -7.21 -17.13 15.97
C GLU A 131 -8.00 -15.82 15.88
N LEU A 132 -8.61 -15.54 14.72
CA LEU A 132 -9.44 -14.34 14.53
C LEU A 132 -10.68 -14.31 15.44
N LEU A 133 -11.23 -15.47 15.77
CA LEU A 133 -12.45 -15.62 16.57
C LEU A 133 -12.18 -16.07 18.01
N GLU A 134 -10.94 -16.26 18.41
CA GLU A 134 -10.54 -16.70 19.74
C GLU A 134 -11.16 -15.83 20.84
N ASP A 135 -11.09 -14.51 20.66
CA ASP A 135 -11.68 -13.52 21.56
C ASP A 135 -13.16 -13.22 21.27
N GLY A 136 -13.78 -13.98 20.38
CA GLY A 136 -15.18 -13.86 20.01
C GLY A 136 -15.46 -12.87 18.89
N VAL A 137 -16.66 -12.98 18.32
CA VAL A 137 -17.12 -12.18 17.17
C VAL A 137 -17.08 -10.67 17.46
N GLY A 138 -17.31 -10.27 18.70
CA GLY A 138 -17.26 -8.85 19.11
C GLY A 138 -15.87 -8.25 18.94
N MET A 139 -14.81 -8.99 19.28
CA MET A 139 -13.43 -8.55 19.09
C MET A 139 -13.07 -8.50 17.61
N ALA A 140 -13.47 -9.49 16.81
CA ALA A 140 -13.25 -9.48 15.37
C ALA A 140 -13.95 -8.26 14.71
N ALA A 141 -15.13 -7.89 15.13
CA ALA A 141 -15.83 -6.68 14.66
C ALA A 141 -15.10 -5.40 15.06
N LEU A 142 -14.55 -5.35 16.29
CA LEU A 142 -13.74 -4.23 16.77
C LEU A 142 -12.45 -4.08 15.94
N LEU A 143 -11.74 -5.18 15.68
CA LEU A 143 -10.54 -5.18 14.83
C LEU A 143 -10.85 -4.69 13.41
N LEU A 144 -11.96 -5.11 12.83
CA LEU A 144 -12.40 -4.62 11.52
C LEU A 144 -12.71 -3.11 11.56
N ALA A 145 -13.35 -2.61 12.61
CA ALA A 145 -13.63 -1.19 12.77
C ALA A 145 -12.32 -0.38 12.92
N MET A 146 -11.37 -0.87 13.72
CA MET A 146 -10.04 -0.26 13.86
C MET A 146 -9.25 -0.29 12.55
N GLY A 147 -9.34 -1.38 11.78
CA GLY A 147 -8.75 -1.49 10.45
C GLY A 147 -9.30 -0.43 9.49
N ASN A 148 -10.61 -0.22 9.48
CA ASN A 148 -11.26 0.82 8.68
C ASN A 148 -10.85 2.24 9.12
N LEU A 149 -10.69 2.48 10.42
CA LEU A 149 -10.18 3.75 10.96
C LEU A 149 -8.73 3.99 10.53
N SER A 150 -7.88 2.96 10.64
CA SER A 150 -6.47 3.01 10.20
C SER A 150 -6.36 3.26 8.70
N PHE A 151 -7.20 2.62 7.91
CA PHE A 151 -7.29 2.87 6.47
C PHE A 151 -7.68 4.32 6.15
N TRP A 152 -8.66 4.87 6.87
CA TRP A 152 -9.06 6.28 6.71
C TRP A 152 -7.91 7.23 7.03
N LEU A 153 -7.17 7.00 8.11
CA LEU A 153 -5.97 7.77 8.48
C LEU A 153 -4.89 7.64 7.40
N CYS A 154 -4.66 6.44 6.88
CA CYS A 154 -3.72 6.18 5.80
C CYS A 154 -4.09 6.94 4.51
N ASP A 155 -5.38 6.94 4.12
CA ASP A 155 -5.84 7.72 2.94
C ASP A 155 -5.61 9.23 3.14
N ARG A 156 -5.81 9.74 4.35
CA ARG A 156 -5.51 11.14 4.70
C ARG A 156 -4.02 11.44 4.67
N ALA A 157 -3.20 10.53 5.21
CA ALA A 157 -1.74 10.65 5.18
C ALA A 157 -1.20 10.65 3.74
N LEU A 158 -1.68 9.74 2.88
CA LEU A 158 -1.36 9.73 1.45
C LEU A 158 -1.69 11.06 0.76
N LEU A 159 -2.84 11.65 1.09
CA LEU A 159 -3.26 12.95 0.56
C LEU A 159 -2.28 14.05 0.94
N ASN A 160 -1.97 14.14 2.22
CA ASN A 160 -1.06 15.15 2.74
C ASN A 160 0.36 14.95 2.20
N LEU A 161 0.82 13.71 2.11
CA LEU A 161 2.15 13.39 1.59
C LEU A 161 2.27 13.72 0.09
N THR A 162 1.25 13.44 -0.70
CA THR A 162 1.20 13.85 -2.12
C THR A 162 1.27 15.38 -2.25
N ARG A 163 0.52 16.13 -1.42
CA ARG A 163 0.58 17.59 -1.42
C ARG A 163 1.97 18.09 -1.01
N TYR A 164 2.53 17.52 0.05
CA TYR A 164 3.87 17.86 0.53
C TYR A 164 4.93 17.58 -0.54
N TYR A 165 4.81 16.45 -1.25
CA TYR A 165 5.69 16.12 -2.36
C TYR A 165 5.69 17.21 -3.43
N HIS A 166 4.53 17.67 -3.87
CA HIS A 166 4.42 18.73 -4.87
C HIS A 166 4.94 20.09 -4.42
N VAL A 167 4.69 20.46 -3.16
CA VAL A 167 5.04 21.78 -2.64
C VAL A 167 6.50 21.87 -2.20
N ALA A 168 7.02 20.84 -1.52
CA ALA A 168 8.31 20.89 -0.85
C ALA A 168 9.42 20.11 -1.56
N LEU A 169 9.11 18.92 -2.09
CA LEU A 169 10.11 18.02 -2.64
C LEU A 169 10.34 18.22 -4.15
N GLN A 170 9.28 18.30 -4.92
CA GLN A 170 9.37 18.43 -6.37
C GLN A 170 10.17 19.66 -6.84
N PRO A 171 9.97 20.89 -6.28
CA PRO A 171 10.78 22.04 -6.68
C PRO A 171 12.24 21.92 -6.27
N LYS A 172 12.53 21.30 -5.11
CA LYS A 172 13.93 21.06 -4.66
C LYS A 172 14.65 20.04 -5.54
N LEU A 173 13.96 18.96 -5.93
CA LEU A 173 14.49 17.95 -6.84
C LEU A 173 14.75 18.55 -8.22
N LYS A 174 13.82 19.36 -8.75
CA LYS A 174 14.02 20.07 -10.01
C LYS A 174 15.21 21.02 -9.95
N LYS A 175 15.42 21.72 -8.83
CA LYS A 175 16.52 22.70 -8.67
C LYS A 175 17.89 22.07 -8.44
N LYS A 176 17.94 20.83 -7.91
CA LYS A 176 19.21 20.13 -7.57
C LYS A 176 19.71 19.21 -8.70
N PHE A 177 18.83 18.79 -9.59
CA PHE A 177 19.15 17.87 -10.69
C PHE A 177 18.93 18.48 -12.09
N PHE A 178 18.61 19.76 -12.15
CA PHE A 178 18.49 20.59 -13.34
C PHE A 178 19.05 21.99 -13.08
#